data_28e78bf09949094414ac2ebff61c85ff
#
_entry.id   28e78bf09949094414ac2ebff61c85ff
#
_cell.length_a   1.000
_cell.length_b   1.000
_cell.length_c   1.000
_cell.angle_alpha   90.00
_cell.angle_beta   90.00
_cell.angle_gamma   90.00
#
_symmetry.space_group_name_H-M   'P 1'
#
loop_
_entity.id
_entity.type
_entity.pdbx_description
1 polymer ?
#
loop_
_entity_poly.entity_id
_entity_poly.type
_entity_poly.pdbx_seq_one_letter_code
_entity_poly.pdbx_strand_id
1 'polypeptide(L)'
;MKQSTKKCAKINCMKGYHRKMKPDITSVPHILSSKIRPGRNAVLFILLLALLLVQPHLIWAENSLLVSPEALSSMPQDQVVIIDTRSKFKYLLGHIPNAVHLGSWEDFTHRIDGVRGLLIEDRRFIVEKLKPHGIDLSKRIVVYGEPTDPWRTDGRFFWMFERFGFTKVAILEGGLDHWQNSGRKIERGRAKSVSVSSLTVDDIRLNEKVSADQDWIAQRLGSGNLTLIDNRTRDEYNGSQPYGSARSGHIPTAIHIHWPDFFSSKGHIKNQDELSKLLKRFNINSDDKIVVYCTGGVRSAMAYFVLRYLGYEVRNYDGSWWDWSLNPKLPIETS
;
A
#
# COMPACT_ATOMS: atom_id res chain seq x y z
N MET A 1 52.69 -14.14 -35.38
CA MET A 1 52.86 -14.90 -36.66
C MET A 1 51.50 -14.99 -37.32
N LYS A 2 51.47 -14.42 -38.58
CA LYS A 2 50.56 -14.67 -39.72
C LYS A 2 49.07 -14.50 -39.49
N GLN A 3 48.35 -13.41 -39.87
CA GLN A 3 48.04 -12.93 -41.25
C GLN A 3 47.35 -13.99 -42.11
N SER A 4 46.14 -13.65 -42.57
CA SER A 4 45.72 -13.68 -43.98
C SER A 4 44.19 -13.39 -44.03
N THR A 5 43.63 -12.31 -44.45
CA THR A 5 43.47 -11.58 -45.74
C THR A 5 42.76 -12.34 -46.87
N LYS A 6 41.77 -11.61 -47.45
CA LYS A 6 41.28 -11.58 -48.85
C LYS A 6 40.01 -12.37 -49.11
N LYS A 7 39.07 -11.97 -49.96
CA LYS A 7 39.02 -10.96 -51.02
C LYS A 7 37.58 -10.76 -51.52
N CYS A 8 37.35 -9.60 -51.95
CA CYS A 8 36.38 -9.00 -52.82
C CYS A 8 36.03 -9.77 -54.11
N ALA A 9 34.81 -9.68 -54.63
CA ALA A 9 34.52 -9.75 -56.06
C ALA A 9 33.35 -8.83 -56.43
N LYS A 10 33.67 -7.85 -57.25
CA LYS A 10 32.81 -7.01 -58.09
C LYS A 10 32.37 -7.83 -59.34
N ILE A 11 31.27 -7.44 -59.98
CA ILE A 11 31.06 -7.34 -61.42
C ILE A 11 29.67 -6.76 -61.67
N ASN A 12 29.58 -5.57 -62.21
CA ASN A 12 29.24 -4.96 -63.51
C ASN A 12 27.77 -5.02 -63.93
N CYS A 13 27.10 -3.91 -63.99
CA CYS A 13 26.99 -2.93 -65.09
C CYS A 13 26.32 -3.45 -66.37
N MET A 14 25.10 -2.99 -66.65
CA MET A 14 24.67 -2.70 -68.02
C MET A 14 23.70 -1.50 -68.08
N LYS A 15 24.08 -0.57 -68.93
CA LYS A 15 23.37 0.64 -69.35
C LYS A 15 22.29 0.28 -70.37
N GLY A 16 21.19 1.07 -70.42
CA GLY A 16 20.30 1.05 -71.57
C GLY A 16 19.13 1.98 -71.46
N TYR A 17 19.32 3.16 -71.98
CA TYR A 17 18.47 4.00 -72.85
C TYR A 17 17.21 4.74 -72.33
N HIS A 18 17.34 6.05 -72.50
CA HIS A 18 16.39 7.14 -72.50
C HIS A 18 15.12 6.90 -73.29
N ARG A 19 13.97 7.33 -72.74
CA ARG A 19 12.98 8.13 -73.49
C ARG A 19 12.21 9.06 -72.57
N LYS A 20 12.44 10.38 -72.72
CA LYS A 20 11.64 11.46 -72.17
C LYS A 20 10.25 11.44 -72.81
N MET A 21 9.18 11.39 -71.97
CA MET A 21 7.88 11.92 -72.33
C MET A 21 7.45 12.85 -71.20
N LYS A 22 7.20 14.10 -71.52
CA LYS A 22 6.52 15.07 -70.69
C LYS A 22 5.02 14.74 -70.79
N PRO A 23 4.29 14.69 -69.71
CA PRO A 23 2.83 14.88 -69.77
C PRO A 23 2.49 16.35 -69.49
N ASP A 24 1.58 16.81 -70.29
CA ASP A 24 0.93 18.12 -70.30
C ASP A 24 0.20 18.37 -69.01
N ILE A 25 0.43 19.57 -68.45
CA ILE A 25 -0.30 20.08 -67.28
C ILE A 25 -1.43 20.97 -67.78
N THR A 26 -2.62 20.44 -67.94
CA THR A 26 -3.83 21.29 -67.96
C THR A 26 -4.99 20.51 -67.33
N SER A 27 -5.59 21.17 -66.37
CA SER A 27 -6.85 20.86 -65.64
C SER A 27 -6.71 20.18 -64.27
N VAL A 28 -6.48 21.00 -63.23
CA VAL A 28 -6.84 20.65 -61.86
C VAL A 28 -8.25 21.26 -61.59
N PRO A 29 -9.23 20.45 -61.25
CA PRO A 29 -10.50 21.01 -60.78
C PRO A 29 -10.31 21.58 -59.37
N HIS A 30 -10.68 22.83 -59.20
CA HIS A 30 -10.83 23.46 -57.88
C HIS A 30 -11.86 22.68 -57.07
N ILE A 31 -11.36 21.81 -56.12
CA ILE A 31 -12.20 21.27 -55.09
C ILE A 31 -12.42 22.42 -54.07
N LEU A 32 -13.64 22.94 -54.07
CA LEU A 32 -14.14 23.86 -53.04
C LEU A 32 -13.93 23.19 -51.68
N SER A 33 -13.03 23.78 -50.89
CA SER A 33 -12.87 23.49 -49.47
C SER A 33 -14.18 23.86 -48.74
N SER A 34 -15.13 22.96 -48.69
CA SER A 34 -16.26 23.04 -47.78
C SER A 34 -15.72 22.86 -46.35
N LYS A 35 -15.60 23.97 -45.60
CA LYS A 35 -15.42 23.94 -44.16
C LYS A 35 -16.65 23.25 -43.55
N ILE A 36 -16.56 21.96 -43.34
CA ILE A 36 -17.53 21.20 -42.53
C ILE A 36 -17.42 21.72 -41.10
N ARG A 37 -18.32 22.61 -40.73
CA ARG A 37 -18.52 22.97 -39.33
C ARG A 37 -19.12 21.75 -38.64
N PRO A 38 -18.50 21.15 -37.62
CA PRO A 38 -19.11 20.05 -36.89
C PRO A 38 -20.47 20.53 -36.35
N GLY A 39 -21.54 19.85 -36.68
CA GLY A 39 -22.87 20.17 -36.17
C GLY A 39 -22.88 20.11 -34.64
N ARG A 40 -23.74 20.91 -34.00
CA ARG A 40 -23.91 20.96 -32.52
C ARG A 40 -23.97 19.57 -31.89
N ASN A 41 -24.48 18.58 -32.56
CA ASN A 41 -24.57 17.19 -32.08
C ASN A 41 -23.22 16.45 -32.09
N ALA A 42 -22.30 16.77 -33.03
CA ALA A 42 -20.95 16.18 -33.05
C ALA A 42 -20.07 16.72 -31.89
N VAL A 43 -20.20 18.00 -31.57
CA VAL A 43 -19.48 18.60 -30.43
C VAL A 43 -20.01 18.04 -29.10
N LEU A 44 -21.34 17.82 -28.98
CA LEU A 44 -21.95 17.20 -27.82
C LEU A 44 -21.49 15.73 -27.64
N PHE A 45 -21.35 15.00 -28.75
CA PHE A 45 -20.89 13.60 -28.73
C PHE A 45 -19.41 13.48 -28.36
N ILE A 46 -18.56 14.42 -28.82
CA ILE A 46 -17.13 14.47 -28.45
C ILE A 46 -16.97 14.84 -26.96
N LEU A 47 -17.80 15.77 -26.44
CA LEU A 47 -17.79 16.14 -25.03
C LEU A 47 -18.30 14.98 -24.14
N LEU A 48 -19.30 14.23 -24.56
CA LEU A 48 -19.76 13.03 -23.85
C LEU A 48 -18.73 11.90 -23.88
N LEU A 49 -18.04 11.70 -25.02
CA LEU A 49 -16.95 10.71 -25.10
C LEU A 49 -15.76 11.11 -24.22
N ALA A 50 -15.41 12.38 -24.15
CA ALA A 50 -14.35 12.91 -23.28
C ALA A 50 -14.72 12.74 -21.80
N LEU A 51 -15.98 12.93 -21.41
CA LEU A 51 -16.46 12.67 -20.05
C LEU A 51 -16.39 11.17 -19.70
N LEU A 52 -16.67 10.26 -20.64
CA LEU A 52 -16.59 8.82 -20.41
C LEU A 52 -15.13 8.31 -20.32
N LEU A 53 -14.17 8.99 -20.95
CA LEU A 53 -12.75 8.64 -20.87
C LEU A 53 -12.06 9.12 -19.58
N VAL A 54 -12.63 10.12 -18.90
CA VAL A 54 -12.09 10.64 -17.62
C VAL A 54 -12.55 9.77 -16.42
N GLN A 55 -13.69 9.09 -16.53
CA GLN A 55 -14.28 8.29 -15.44
C GLN A 55 -13.39 7.13 -14.92
N PRO A 56 -12.74 6.30 -15.78
CA PRO A 56 -11.97 5.17 -15.26
C PRO A 56 -10.77 5.58 -14.42
N HIS A 57 -10.12 6.70 -14.71
CA HIS A 57 -8.97 7.17 -13.92
C HIS A 57 -9.36 7.66 -12.52
N LEU A 58 -10.52 8.27 -12.37
CA LEU A 58 -11.03 8.71 -11.06
C LEU A 58 -11.45 7.52 -10.18
N ILE A 59 -12.10 6.51 -10.76
CA ILE A 59 -12.53 5.31 -10.03
C ILE A 59 -11.33 4.49 -9.54
N TRP A 60 -10.27 4.36 -10.34
CA TRP A 60 -9.05 3.66 -9.93
C TRP A 60 -8.31 4.38 -8.79
N ALA A 61 -8.28 5.71 -8.81
CA ALA A 61 -7.68 6.51 -7.73
C ALA A 61 -8.47 6.42 -6.42
N GLU A 62 -9.80 6.28 -6.48
CA GLU A 62 -10.66 6.21 -5.30
C GLU A 62 -10.46 4.92 -4.49
N ASN A 63 -10.10 3.80 -5.12
CA ASN A 63 -9.92 2.49 -4.46
C ASN A 63 -8.46 2.09 -4.24
N SER A 64 -7.49 2.92 -4.63
CA SER A 64 -6.08 2.59 -4.42
C SER A 64 -5.72 2.56 -2.93
N LEU A 65 -5.07 1.49 -2.47
CA LEU A 65 -4.56 1.40 -1.09
C LEU A 65 -3.34 2.29 -0.85
N LEU A 66 -2.64 2.71 -1.91
CA LEU A 66 -1.51 3.63 -1.86
C LEU A 66 -1.87 4.92 -2.61
N VAL A 67 -1.75 6.07 -1.94
CA VAL A 67 -2.17 7.38 -2.46
C VAL A 67 -0.95 8.28 -2.64
N SER A 68 -0.79 8.88 -3.82
CA SER A 68 0.27 9.86 -4.04
C SER A 68 -0.06 11.21 -3.39
N PRO A 69 0.95 12.06 -3.12
CA PRO A 69 0.70 13.44 -2.65
C PRO A 69 -0.20 14.25 -3.59
N GLU A 70 -0.08 14.03 -4.91
CA GLU A 70 -0.92 14.66 -5.93
C GLU A 70 -2.39 14.29 -5.76
N ALA A 71 -2.65 12.99 -5.68
CA ALA A 71 -3.99 12.46 -5.51
C ALA A 71 -4.61 12.95 -4.18
N LEU A 72 -3.86 12.89 -3.07
CA LEU A 72 -4.35 13.36 -1.78
C LEU A 72 -4.70 14.85 -1.81
N SER A 73 -3.84 15.68 -2.43
CA SER A 73 -4.07 17.13 -2.50
C SER A 73 -5.28 17.54 -3.35
N SER A 74 -5.73 16.65 -4.24
CA SER A 74 -6.91 16.86 -5.09
C SER A 74 -8.22 16.35 -4.48
N MET A 75 -8.16 15.60 -3.37
CA MET A 75 -9.36 15.09 -2.71
C MET A 75 -10.14 16.21 -2.02
N PRO A 76 -11.49 16.21 -2.12
CA PRO A 76 -12.32 17.14 -1.36
C PRO A 76 -12.12 16.91 0.15
N GLN A 77 -11.89 18.00 0.89
CA GLN A 77 -11.56 17.94 2.33
C GLN A 77 -12.67 17.35 3.21
N ASP A 78 -13.91 17.47 2.77
CA ASP A 78 -15.07 16.89 3.45
C ASP A 78 -15.21 15.38 3.23
N GLN A 79 -14.51 14.81 2.24
CA GLN A 79 -14.56 13.40 1.88
C GLN A 79 -13.32 12.60 2.36
N VAL A 80 -12.33 13.25 2.96
CA VAL A 80 -11.11 12.60 3.43
C VAL A 80 -10.78 12.99 4.87
N VAL A 81 -10.29 12.03 5.64
CA VAL A 81 -9.62 12.27 6.93
C VAL A 81 -8.18 11.83 6.78
N ILE A 82 -7.26 12.76 7.05
CA ILE A 82 -5.81 12.52 6.98
C ILE A 82 -5.31 12.29 8.39
N ILE A 83 -4.60 11.17 8.63
CA ILE A 83 -4.15 10.78 9.96
C ILE A 83 -2.63 10.74 9.99
N ASP A 84 -2.05 11.55 10.87
CA ASP A 84 -0.62 11.52 11.19
C ASP A 84 -0.36 10.49 12.28
N THR A 85 0.43 9.46 11.96
CA THR A 85 0.75 8.37 12.90
C THR A 85 2.08 8.57 13.62
N ARG A 86 2.78 9.67 13.36
CA ARG A 86 4.04 10.01 14.01
C ARG A 86 3.81 10.44 15.46
N SER A 87 4.89 10.62 16.23
CA SER A 87 4.74 11.13 17.59
C SER A 87 4.06 12.51 17.61
N LYS A 88 3.32 12.80 18.68
CA LYS A 88 2.63 14.10 18.86
C LYS A 88 3.58 15.28 18.74
N PHE A 89 4.83 15.14 19.19
CA PHE A 89 5.83 16.19 19.04
C PHE A 89 6.14 16.47 17.57
N LYS A 90 6.39 15.43 16.74
CA LYS A 90 6.63 15.57 15.31
C LYS A 90 5.42 16.17 14.58
N TYR A 91 4.22 15.75 14.95
CA TYR A 91 2.97 16.31 14.43
C TYR A 91 2.91 17.83 14.69
N LEU A 92 3.17 18.28 15.91
CA LEU A 92 3.13 19.71 16.25
C LEU A 92 4.20 20.54 15.55
N LEU A 93 5.35 19.96 15.23
CA LEU A 93 6.41 20.61 14.45
C LEU A 93 6.05 20.79 12.97
N GLY A 94 5.21 19.93 12.42
CA GLY A 94 4.74 20.04 11.06
C GLY A 94 3.94 18.81 10.62
N HIS A 95 2.78 19.05 10.02
CA HIS A 95 1.88 18.01 9.52
C HIS A 95 1.19 18.45 8.21
N ILE A 96 0.60 17.51 7.49
CA ILE A 96 -0.20 17.79 6.29
C ILE A 96 -1.43 18.62 6.72
N PRO A 97 -1.80 19.67 5.96
CA PRO A 97 -2.95 20.51 6.29
C PRO A 97 -4.21 19.68 6.58
N ASN A 98 -4.90 20.04 7.65
CA ASN A 98 -6.08 19.35 8.19
C ASN A 98 -5.87 17.92 8.68
N ALA A 99 -4.62 17.42 8.75
CA ALA A 99 -4.37 16.12 9.35
C ALA A 99 -4.70 16.13 10.85
N VAL A 100 -5.21 15.01 11.34
CA VAL A 100 -5.48 14.77 12.76
C VAL A 100 -4.48 13.80 13.34
N HIS A 101 -4.24 13.88 14.65
CA HIS A 101 -3.38 12.97 15.41
C HIS A 101 -4.21 12.23 16.45
N LEU A 102 -4.34 10.91 16.30
CA LEU A 102 -5.21 10.08 17.15
C LEU A 102 -4.55 9.62 18.46
N GLY A 103 -3.29 9.94 18.66
CA GLY A 103 -2.44 9.33 19.68
C GLY A 103 -1.43 8.35 19.07
N SER A 104 -0.76 7.58 19.91
CA SER A 104 0.11 6.50 19.47
C SER A 104 -0.70 5.21 19.24
N TRP A 105 -0.12 4.21 18.57
CA TRP A 105 -0.79 2.93 18.39
C TRP A 105 -1.02 2.20 19.74
N GLU A 106 -0.16 2.44 20.72
CA GLU A 106 -0.31 1.90 22.07
C GLU A 106 -1.58 2.38 22.78
N ASP A 107 -2.08 3.58 22.44
CA ASP A 107 -3.33 4.13 22.98
C ASP A 107 -4.58 3.34 22.53
N PHE A 108 -4.42 2.45 21.54
CA PHE A 108 -5.44 1.55 21.03
C PHE A 108 -5.22 0.10 21.46
N THR A 109 -4.31 -0.15 22.38
CA THR A 109 -3.95 -1.51 22.79
C THR A 109 -4.07 -1.71 24.29
N HIS A 110 -4.17 -2.97 24.68
CA HIS A 110 -4.21 -3.40 26.05
C HIS A 110 -3.36 -4.66 26.27
N ARG A 111 -3.34 -5.12 27.51
CA ARG A 111 -2.75 -6.41 27.87
C ARG A 111 -3.85 -7.37 28.29
N ILE A 112 -3.87 -8.57 27.68
CA ILE A 112 -4.76 -9.68 28.07
C ILE A 112 -3.91 -10.92 28.32
N ASP A 113 -4.10 -11.59 29.43
CA ASP A 113 -3.44 -12.86 29.80
C ASP A 113 -1.91 -12.83 29.65
N GLY A 114 -1.29 -11.70 29.93
CA GLY A 114 0.15 -11.50 29.80
C GLY A 114 0.60 -11.01 28.44
N VAL A 115 -0.20 -11.15 27.39
CA VAL A 115 0.07 -10.65 26.02
C VAL A 115 -0.17 -9.15 25.99
N ARG A 116 0.86 -8.40 25.60
CA ARG A 116 0.80 -6.93 25.48
C ARG A 116 0.61 -6.51 24.03
N GLY A 117 0.04 -5.33 23.84
CA GLY A 117 -0.10 -4.72 22.51
C GLY A 117 -1.25 -5.27 21.68
N LEU A 118 -2.16 -6.03 22.28
CA LEU A 118 -3.38 -6.50 21.63
C LEU A 118 -4.34 -5.34 21.39
N LEU A 119 -4.95 -5.30 20.22
CA LEU A 119 -5.89 -4.26 19.84
C LEU A 119 -7.12 -4.27 20.74
N ILE A 120 -7.54 -3.09 21.21
CA ILE A 120 -8.81 -2.93 21.93
C ILE A 120 -9.95 -2.98 20.92
N GLU A 121 -10.79 -4.01 21.01
CA GLU A 121 -11.89 -4.27 20.08
C GLU A 121 -13.27 -3.88 20.67
N ASP A 122 -13.29 -3.19 21.81
CA ASP A 122 -14.52 -2.62 22.35
C ASP A 122 -15.05 -1.50 21.44
N ARG A 123 -16.26 -1.71 20.94
CA ARG A 123 -16.87 -0.82 19.95
C ARG A 123 -17.13 0.58 20.49
N ARG A 124 -17.45 0.72 21.79
CA ARG A 124 -17.68 2.03 22.42
C ARG A 124 -16.38 2.79 22.52
N PHE A 125 -15.31 2.13 22.98
CA PHE A 125 -13.97 2.70 23.00
C PHE A 125 -13.55 3.19 21.60
N ILE A 126 -13.76 2.37 20.55
CA ILE A 126 -13.41 2.73 19.16
C ILE A 126 -14.15 4.01 18.75
N VAL A 127 -15.46 4.09 18.99
CA VAL A 127 -16.26 5.27 18.65
C VAL A 127 -15.79 6.50 19.44
N GLU A 128 -15.54 6.37 20.74
CA GLU A 128 -15.02 7.46 21.59
C GLU A 128 -13.70 8.01 21.09
N LYS A 129 -12.82 7.16 20.58
CA LYS A 129 -11.53 7.54 20.02
C LYS A 129 -11.64 8.19 18.63
N LEU A 130 -12.52 7.71 17.77
CA LEU A 130 -12.53 8.11 16.35
C LEU A 130 -13.49 9.27 16.05
N LYS A 131 -14.67 9.27 16.66
CA LYS A 131 -15.74 10.22 16.41
C LYS A 131 -15.35 11.71 16.59
N PRO A 132 -14.58 12.10 17.63
CA PRO A 132 -14.14 13.49 17.81
C PRO A 132 -13.23 14.01 16.72
N HIS A 133 -12.61 13.11 15.95
CA HIS A 133 -11.69 13.42 14.86
C HIS A 133 -12.36 13.43 13.48
N GLY A 134 -13.68 13.42 13.42
CA GLY A 134 -14.45 13.51 12.18
C GLY A 134 -14.41 12.24 11.33
N ILE A 135 -14.03 11.10 11.92
CA ILE A 135 -13.91 9.81 11.24
C ILE A 135 -15.27 9.10 11.24
N ASP A 136 -15.72 8.68 10.05
CA ASP A 136 -16.89 7.83 9.85
C ASP A 136 -16.72 6.96 8.59
N LEU A 137 -17.69 6.08 8.32
CA LEU A 137 -17.62 5.14 7.20
C LEU A 137 -17.78 5.79 5.81
N SER A 138 -18.27 7.02 5.72
CA SER A 138 -18.48 7.71 4.45
C SER A 138 -17.18 8.25 3.88
N LYS A 139 -16.24 8.63 4.75
CA LYS A 139 -15.00 9.29 4.38
C LYS A 139 -13.89 8.29 4.07
N ARG A 140 -13.00 8.71 3.19
CA ARG A 140 -11.73 8.02 2.97
C ARG A 140 -10.76 8.36 4.11
N ILE A 141 -10.10 7.36 4.63
CA ILE A 141 -9.03 7.52 5.63
C ILE A 141 -7.70 7.37 4.92
N VAL A 142 -6.84 8.39 5.01
CA VAL A 142 -5.47 8.32 4.51
C VAL A 142 -4.52 8.48 5.69
N VAL A 143 -3.81 7.41 6.01
CA VAL A 143 -2.80 7.42 7.09
C VAL A 143 -1.42 7.72 6.52
N TYR A 144 -0.59 8.41 7.29
CA TYR A 144 0.79 8.61 6.90
C TYR A 144 1.73 8.62 8.11
N GLY A 145 2.94 8.18 7.86
CA GLY A 145 4.06 8.21 8.80
C GLY A 145 5.31 8.82 8.18
N GLU A 146 6.47 8.32 8.56
CA GLU A 146 7.77 8.63 7.97
C GLU A 146 8.37 7.37 7.35
N PRO A 147 9.00 7.44 6.16
CA PRO A 147 9.67 6.29 5.55
C PRO A 147 10.77 5.69 6.44
N THR A 148 11.37 6.52 7.29
CA THR A 148 12.45 6.15 8.23
C THR A 148 11.97 5.68 9.59
N ASP A 149 10.65 5.60 9.82
CA ASP A 149 10.11 5.04 11.07
C ASP A 149 10.50 3.55 11.18
N PRO A 150 11.25 3.16 12.24
CA PRO A 150 11.71 1.78 12.40
C PRO A 150 10.58 0.78 12.66
N TRP A 151 9.37 1.27 12.92
CA TRP A 151 8.20 0.44 13.21
C TRP A 151 7.13 0.49 12.12
N ARG A 152 7.14 1.53 11.27
CA ARG A 152 6.12 1.80 10.26
C ARG A 152 4.71 1.73 10.84
N THR A 153 4.49 2.60 11.81
CA THR A 153 3.21 2.70 12.55
C THR A 153 2.03 3.05 11.65
N ASP A 154 2.27 3.66 10.49
CA ASP A 154 1.28 3.86 9.43
C ASP A 154 0.62 2.54 8.97
N GLY A 155 1.39 1.46 8.84
CA GLY A 155 0.86 0.12 8.57
C GLY A 155 -0.01 -0.42 9.71
N ARG A 156 0.38 -0.15 10.97
CA ARG A 156 -0.42 -0.56 12.13
C ARG A 156 -1.79 0.12 12.13
N PHE A 157 -1.85 1.43 11.87
CA PHE A 157 -3.12 2.16 11.77
C PHE A 157 -3.95 1.72 10.57
N PHE A 158 -3.32 1.44 9.40
CA PHE A 158 -4.02 0.90 8.25
C PHE A 158 -4.74 -0.41 8.58
N TRP A 159 -4.03 -1.40 9.14
CA TRP A 159 -4.61 -2.68 9.52
C TRP A 159 -5.70 -2.50 10.59
N MET A 160 -5.47 -1.65 11.60
CA MET A 160 -6.43 -1.36 12.66
C MET A 160 -7.76 -0.84 12.09
N PHE A 161 -7.74 0.09 11.16
CA PHE A 161 -8.95 0.59 10.51
C PHE A 161 -9.66 -0.50 9.71
N GLU A 162 -8.94 -1.32 8.94
CA GLU A 162 -9.55 -2.46 8.25
C GLU A 162 -10.15 -3.47 9.25
N ARG A 163 -9.50 -3.70 10.39
CA ARG A 163 -10.02 -4.55 11.47
C ARG A 163 -11.31 -3.99 12.07
N PHE A 164 -11.41 -2.68 12.23
CA PHE A 164 -12.62 -2.00 12.72
C PHE A 164 -13.77 -1.95 11.71
N GLY A 165 -13.55 -2.41 10.48
CA GLY A 165 -14.56 -2.49 9.43
C GLY A 165 -14.56 -1.33 8.44
N PHE A 166 -13.57 -0.43 8.49
CA PHE A 166 -13.41 0.63 7.50
C PHE A 166 -12.87 0.06 6.20
N THR A 167 -13.53 0.35 5.08
CA THR A 167 -13.17 -0.19 3.76
C THR A 167 -12.44 0.82 2.87
N LYS A 168 -12.49 2.11 3.20
CA LYS A 168 -11.89 3.20 2.43
C LYS A 168 -10.61 3.70 3.11
N VAL A 169 -9.66 2.80 3.35
CA VAL A 169 -8.38 3.11 4.02
C VAL A 169 -7.24 3.06 3.02
N ALA A 170 -6.29 3.99 3.13
CA ALA A 170 -5.10 4.04 2.30
C ALA A 170 -3.90 4.57 3.09
N ILE A 171 -2.69 4.30 2.58
CA ILE A 171 -1.45 4.91 3.06
C ILE A 171 -0.98 5.97 2.05
N LEU A 172 -0.48 7.10 2.54
CA LEU A 172 0.19 8.10 1.72
C LEU A 172 1.58 7.62 1.32
N GLU A 173 1.83 7.54 0.03
CA GLU A 173 3.12 7.13 -0.51
C GLU A 173 4.25 8.05 -0.03
N GLY A 174 5.31 7.45 0.56
CA GLY A 174 6.46 8.18 1.07
C GLY A 174 6.17 9.14 2.21
N GLY A 175 4.96 9.10 2.80
CA GLY A 175 4.57 9.83 3.99
C GLY A 175 4.78 11.35 3.90
N LEU A 176 5.11 11.97 5.04
CA LEU A 176 5.32 13.44 5.09
C LEU A 176 6.49 13.90 4.23
N ASP A 177 7.55 13.11 4.13
CA ASP A 177 8.74 13.48 3.36
C ASP A 177 8.41 13.65 1.87
N HIS A 178 7.64 12.71 1.30
CA HIS A 178 7.21 12.81 -0.10
C HIS A 178 6.25 13.98 -0.32
N TRP A 179 5.33 14.22 0.62
CA TRP A 179 4.45 15.38 0.60
C TRP A 179 5.24 16.70 0.52
N GLN A 180 6.24 16.88 1.39
CA GLN A 180 7.09 18.08 1.41
C GLN A 180 7.96 18.21 0.16
N ASN A 181 8.61 17.11 -0.26
CA ASN A 181 9.47 17.09 -1.45
C ASN A 181 8.69 17.36 -2.75
N SER A 182 7.38 17.13 -2.76
CA SER A 182 6.49 17.52 -3.87
C SER A 182 6.07 19.00 -3.83
N GLY A 183 6.69 19.82 -2.95
CA GLY A 183 6.47 21.27 -2.86
C GLY A 183 5.20 21.68 -2.13
N ARG A 184 4.53 20.75 -1.42
CA ARG A 184 3.28 21.04 -0.73
C ARG A 184 3.50 21.63 0.64
N LYS A 185 2.55 22.48 1.05
CA LYS A 185 2.59 23.15 2.36
C LYS A 185 2.33 22.18 3.49
N ILE A 186 2.89 22.51 4.66
CA ILE A 186 2.59 21.88 5.95
C ILE A 186 1.98 22.92 6.91
N GLU A 187 1.23 22.45 7.88
CA GLU A 187 0.73 23.23 9.01
C GLU A 187 1.55 22.88 10.27
N ARG A 188 1.57 23.80 11.25
CA ARG A 188 2.26 23.62 12.54
C ARG A 188 1.30 23.89 13.67
N GLY A 189 1.60 23.31 14.83
CA GLY A 189 0.78 23.47 16.03
C GLY A 189 -0.39 22.47 16.04
N ARG A 190 -1.48 22.83 16.71
CA ARG A 190 -2.68 21.99 16.77
C ARG A 190 -3.50 22.12 15.50
N ALA A 191 -4.09 21.03 15.04
CA ALA A 191 -5.08 21.08 13.98
C ALA A 191 -6.24 21.99 14.36
N LYS A 192 -6.88 22.59 13.36
CA LYS A 192 -8.19 23.23 13.53
C LYS A 192 -9.19 22.20 14.06
N SER A 193 -10.17 22.68 14.81
CA SER A 193 -11.25 21.79 15.28
C SER A 193 -11.96 21.14 14.10
N VAL A 194 -12.04 19.83 14.12
CA VAL A 194 -12.78 19.04 13.14
C VAL A 194 -14.21 18.84 13.68
N SER A 195 -15.21 18.86 12.80
CA SER A 195 -16.58 18.51 13.19
C SER A 195 -16.65 17.08 13.66
N VAL A 196 -17.35 16.85 14.77
CA VAL A 196 -17.64 15.51 15.29
C VAL A 196 -18.40 14.73 14.23
N SER A 197 -17.99 13.49 13.95
CA SER A 197 -18.66 12.65 12.95
C SER A 197 -19.96 12.02 13.44
N SER A 198 -20.70 11.40 12.54
CA SER A 198 -21.91 10.64 12.84
C SER A 198 -21.65 9.22 13.36
N LEU A 199 -20.39 8.79 13.47
CA LEU A 199 -20.00 7.41 13.84
C LEU A 199 -20.73 6.93 15.10
N THR A 200 -21.30 5.74 15.02
CA THR A 200 -22.02 5.06 16.11
C THR A 200 -21.41 3.70 16.41
N VAL A 201 -21.82 3.08 17.52
CA VAL A 201 -21.36 1.74 17.92
C VAL A 201 -21.79 0.66 16.90
N ASP A 202 -22.92 0.85 16.24
CA ASP A 202 -23.46 -0.10 15.26
C ASP A 202 -22.73 -0.03 13.91
N ASP A 203 -21.99 1.05 13.66
CA ASP A 203 -21.16 1.19 12.46
C ASP A 203 -19.88 0.35 12.58
N ILE A 204 -19.42 0.05 13.78
CA ILE A 204 -18.20 -0.74 14.01
C ILE A 204 -18.52 -2.22 13.84
N ARG A 205 -17.94 -2.82 12.80
CA ARG A 205 -18.08 -4.25 12.50
C ARG A 205 -16.70 -4.85 12.30
N LEU A 206 -16.23 -5.56 13.33
CA LEU A 206 -14.90 -6.17 13.30
C LEU A 206 -14.76 -7.11 12.11
N ASN A 207 -13.72 -6.90 11.32
CA ASN A 207 -13.43 -7.69 10.14
C ASN A 207 -12.51 -8.85 10.50
N GLU A 208 -13.07 -10.05 10.69
CA GLU A 208 -12.31 -11.26 11.03
C GLU A 208 -11.39 -11.74 9.89
N LYS A 209 -11.64 -11.30 8.65
CA LYS A 209 -10.85 -11.75 7.49
C LYS A 209 -9.44 -11.14 7.42
N VAL A 210 -9.18 -10.07 8.17
CA VAL A 210 -7.88 -9.38 8.17
C VAL A 210 -7.02 -9.71 9.38
N SER A 211 -7.52 -10.52 10.30
CA SER A 211 -6.84 -10.93 11.53
C SER A 211 -6.74 -12.45 11.64
N ALA A 212 -5.71 -12.92 12.32
CA ALA A 212 -5.58 -14.28 12.82
C ALA A 212 -5.19 -14.22 14.29
N ASP A 213 -5.66 -15.19 15.06
CA ASP A 213 -5.25 -15.42 16.44
C ASP A 213 -4.45 -16.73 16.56
N GLN A 214 -3.97 -16.99 17.76
CA GLN A 214 -3.17 -18.14 18.09
C GLN A 214 -3.87 -19.47 17.74
N ASP A 215 -5.15 -19.60 18.10
CA ASP A 215 -5.93 -20.81 17.89
C ASP A 215 -6.22 -21.05 16.40
N TRP A 216 -6.54 -19.98 15.68
CA TRP A 216 -6.76 -20.03 14.24
C TRP A 216 -5.52 -20.56 13.50
N ILE A 217 -4.31 -20.09 13.89
CA ILE A 217 -3.05 -20.52 13.31
C ILE A 217 -2.75 -21.97 13.72
N ALA A 218 -2.85 -22.29 15.02
CA ALA A 218 -2.52 -23.63 15.54
C ALA A 218 -3.35 -24.74 14.88
N GLN A 219 -4.65 -24.50 14.63
CA GLN A 219 -5.52 -25.44 13.95
C GLN A 219 -5.15 -25.71 12.47
N ARG A 220 -4.38 -24.80 11.85
CA ARG A 220 -4.01 -24.86 10.43
C ARG A 220 -2.52 -25.15 10.21
N LEU A 221 -1.77 -25.19 11.29
CA LEU A 221 -0.34 -25.47 11.22
C LEU A 221 -0.10 -26.86 10.61
N GLY A 222 0.73 -26.92 9.56
CA GLY A 222 1.03 -28.18 8.85
C GLY A 222 -0.05 -28.66 7.87
N SER A 223 -1.16 -27.92 7.67
CA SER A 223 -2.23 -28.31 6.74
C SER A 223 -1.88 -28.12 5.26
N GLY A 224 -0.75 -27.51 4.94
CA GLY A 224 -0.33 -27.18 3.56
C GLY A 224 -1.08 -25.99 2.92
N ASN A 225 -2.09 -25.44 3.61
CA ASN A 225 -2.94 -24.35 3.10
C ASN A 225 -2.67 -23.01 3.78
N LEU A 226 -1.58 -22.89 4.53
CA LEU A 226 -1.21 -21.72 5.30
C LEU A 226 0.24 -21.35 5.06
N THR A 227 0.50 -20.16 4.57
CA THR A 227 1.82 -19.56 4.48
C THR A 227 2.02 -18.59 5.63
N LEU A 228 2.90 -18.93 6.57
CA LEU A 228 3.28 -18.07 7.68
C LEU A 228 4.53 -17.28 7.30
N ILE A 229 4.51 -15.96 7.55
CA ILE A 229 5.67 -15.10 7.31
C ILE A 229 6.07 -14.42 8.62
N ASP A 230 7.28 -14.70 9.07
CA ASP A 230 7.93 -14.00 10.18
C ASP A 230 8.64 -12.75 9.67
N ASN A 231 8.14 -11.60 10.10
CA ASN A 231 8.67 -10.30 9.68
C ASN A 231 9.69 -9.69 10.65
N ARG A 232 10.13 -10.45 11.65
CA ARG A 232 11.15 -10.02 12.61
C ARG A 232 12.54 -9.96 11.97
N THR A 233 13.52 -9.51 12.73
CA THR A 233 14.92 -9.61 12.33
C THR A 233 15.35 -11.08 12.22
N ARG A 234 16.44 -11.34 11.49
CA ARG A 234 17.01 -12.69 11.40
C ARG A 234 17.41 -13.24 12.78
N ASP A 235 17.95 -12.37 13.65
CA ASP A 235 18.36 -12.76 15.01
C ASP A 235 17.15 -13.14 15.87
N GLU A 236 16.03 -12.41 15.78
CA GLU A 236 14.79 -12.76 16.48
C GLU A 236 14.23 -14.11 15.97
N TYR A 237 14.24 -14.32 14.65
CA TYR A 237 13.82 -15.59 14.05
C TYR A 237 14.66 -16.76 14.54
N ASN A 238 15.98 -16.58 14.66
CA ASN A 238 16.93 -17.58 15.13
C ASN A 238 16.96 -17.73 16.67
N GLY A 239 16.15 -16.94 17.42
CA GLY A 239 15.97 -17.14 18.86
C GLY A 239 16.37 -16.00 19.77
N SER A 240 16.84 -14.87 19.24
CA SER A 240 17.07 -13.67 20.06
C SER A 240 15.75 -13.10 20.61
N GLN A 241 15.78 -12.56 21.82
CA GLN A 241 14.59 -12.05 22.53
C GLN A 241 14.73 -10.58 22.96
N PRO A 242 15.02 -9.65 22.04
CA PRO A 242 15.30 -8.25 22.41
C PRO A 242 14.12 -7.54 23.07
N TYR A 243 12.89 -8.04 22.87
CA TYR A 243 11.66 -7.43 23.39
C TYR A 243 10.98 -8.27 24.47
N GLY A 244 11.71 -9.19 25.12
CA GLY A 244 11.23 -9.96 26.27
C GLY A 244 10.10 -10.93 25.94
N SER A 245 10.28 -11.74 24.91
CA SER A 245 9.42 -12.89 24.61
C SER A 245 9.66 -14.02 25.60
N ALA A 246 8.65 -14.87 25.86
CA ALA A 246 8.74 -15.95 26.84
C ALA A 246 9.63 -17.11 26.39
N ARG A 247 9.69 -17.38 25.09
CA ARG A 247 10.49 -18.44 24.46
C ARG A 247 11.25 -17.92 23.26
N SER A 248 12.37 -18.60 22.92
CA SER A 248 13.19 -18.34 21.73
C SER A 248 12.64 -19.08 20.51
N GLY A 249 12.97 -18.61 19.30
CA GLY A 249 12.65 -19.30 18.04
C GLY A 249 11.53 -18.64 17.25
N HIS A 250 10.83 -19.43 16.45
CA HIS A 250 9.76 -18.98 15.54
C HIS A 250 8.63 -20.02 15.45
N ILE A 251 7.51 -19.64 14.86
CA ILE A 251 6.39 -20.56 14.59
C ILE A 251 6.87 -21.59 13.53
N PRO A 252 6.65 -22.90 13.73
CA PRO A 252 7.07 -23.91 12.77
C PRO A 252 6.59 -23.63 11.35
N THR A 253 7.42 -23.95 10.37
CA THR A 253 7.18 -23.71 8.94
C THR A 253 7.14 -22.24 8.51
N ALA A 254 7.32 -21.27 9.41
CA ALA A 254 7.31 -19.87 9.05
C ALA A 254 8.46 -19.50 8.13
N ILE A 255 8.14 -18.82 7.04
CA ILE A 255 9.10 -18.24 6.11
C ILE A 255 9.60 -16.93 6.71
N HIS A 256 10.91 -16.75 6.78
CA HIS A 256 11.49 -15.49 7.23
C HIS A 256 11.61 -14.48 6.08
N ILE A 257 10.83 -13.42 6.16
CA ILE A 257 10.98 -12.22 5.30
C ILE A 257 11.03 -11.01 6.22
N HIS A 258 12.21 -10.43 6.38
CA HIS A 258 12.37 -9.24 7.21
C HIS A 258 11.55 -8.09 6.63
N TRP A 259 10.71 -7.45 7.43
CA TRP A 259 9.77 -6.43 6.93
C TRP A 259 10.43 -5.30 6.09
N PRO A 260 11.68 -4.83 6.36
CA PRO A 260 12.34 -3.84 5.50
C PRO A 260 12.64 -4.33 4.08
N ASP A 261 12.62 -5.66 3.84
CA ASP A 261 12.85 -6.22 2.51
C ASP A 261 11.78 -5.80 1.49
N PHE A 262 10.63 -5.36 1.96
CA PHE A 262 9.57 -4.78 1.12
C PHE A 262 9.85 -3.34 0.67
N PHE A 263 10.88 -2.70 1.20
CA PHE A 263 11.18 -1.28 0.96
C PHE A 263 12.51 -1.08 0.28
N SER A 264 12.63 0.04 -0.42
CA SER A 264 13.91 0.57 -0.92
C SER A 264 14.74 1.12 0.25
N SER A 265 16.03 1.39 0.00
CA SER A 265 16.90 2.03 0.98
C SER A 265 16.43 3.43 1.45
N LYS A 266 15.51 4.06 0.70
CA LYS A 266 14.87 5.33 1.06
C LYS A 266 13.56 5.15 1.82
N GLY A 267 13.16 3.93 2.18
CA GLY A 267 11.92 3.62 2.88
C GLY A 267 10.64 3.68 2.04
N HIS A 268 10.75 3.84 0.72
CA HIS A 268 9.61 3.72 -0.19
C HIS A 268 9.29 2.26 -0.46
N ILE A 269 8.02 1.94 -0.59
CA ILE A 269 7.60 0.59 -1.00
C ILE A 269 8.23 0.28 -2.37
N LYS A 270 8.83 -0.90 -2.51
CA LYS A 270 9.35 -1.39 -3.79
C LYS A 270 8.22 -1.51 -4.80
N ASN A 271 8.57 -1.40 -6.09
CA ASN A 271 7.57 -1.57 -7.15
C ASN A 271 7.05 -3.03 -7.19
N GLN A 272 5.92 -3.23 -7.88
CA GLN A 272 5.26 -4.54 -7.94
C GLN A 272 6.13 -5.65 -8.51
N ASP A 273 7.00 -5.33 -9.48
CA ASP A 273 7.92 -6.33 -10.07
C ASP A 273 8.99 -6.77 -9.08
N GLU A 274 9.56 -5.84 -8.31
CA GLU A 274 10.55 -6.14 -7.28
C GLU A 274 9.93 -6.97 -6.14
N LEU A 275 8.72 -6.60 -5.71
CA LEU A 275 7.97 -7.33 -4.68
C LEU A 275 7.58 -8.74 -5.16
N SER A 276 7.10 -8.86 -6.39
CA SER A 276 6.75 -10.15 -6.99
C SER A 276 7.98 -11.07 -7.10
N LYS A 277 9.15 -10.52 -7.46
CA LYS A 277 10.41 -11.26 -7.48
C LYS A 277 10.86 -11.69 -6.07
N LEU A 278 10.63 -10.82 -5.06
CA LEU A 278 10.91 -11.16 -3.67
C LEU A 278 10.06 -12.36 -3.22
N LEU A 279 8.74 -12.30 -3.42
CA LEU A 279 7.82 -13.35 -2.98
C LEU A 279 8.04 -14.68 -3.71
N LYS A 280 8.31 -14.64 -5.02
CA LYS A 280 8.64 -15.84 -5.81
C LYS A 280 9.87 -16.58 -5.32
N ARG A 281 10.88 -15.88 -4.76
CA ARG A 281 12.07 -16.54 -4.16
C ARG A 281 11.71 -17.43 -2.96
N PHE A 282 10.59 -17.17 -2.33
CA PHE A 282 10.06 -17.95 -1.22
C PHE A 282 8.91 -18.89 -1.63
N ASN A 283 8.67 -19.06 -2.94
CA ASN A 283 7.57 -19.85 -3.50
C ASN A 283 6.18 -19.39 -3.03
N ILE A 284 6.00 -18.11 -2.74
CA ILE A 284 4.71 -17.53 -2.36
C ILE A 284 3.94 -17.18 -3.63
N ASN A 285 2.75 -17.76 -3.77
CA ASN A 285 1.87 -17.62 -4.93
C ASN A 285 0.64 -16.76 -4.62
N SER A 286 -0.04 -16.28 -5.65
CA SER A 286 -1.22 -15.42 -5.52
C SER A 286 -2.39 -16.04 -4.73
N ASP A 287 -2.48 -17.36 -4.73
CA ASP A 287 -3.59 -18.11 -4.12
C ASP A 287 -3.31 -18.53 -2.67
N ASP A 288 -2.11 -18.22 -2.16
CA ASP A 288 -1.71 -18.58 -0.81
C ASP A 288 -2.51 -17.76 0.22
N LYS A 289 -2.98 -18.44 1.26
CA LYS A 289 -3.52 -17.80 2.46
C LYS A 289 -2.37 -17.44 3.38
N ILE A 290 -2.11 -16.15 3.49
CA ILE A 290 -0.93 -15.66 4.19
C ILE A 290 -1.32 -15.15 5.58
N VAL A 291 -0.51 -15.52 6.58
CA VAL A 291 -0.51 -14.85 7.89
C VAL A 291 0.87 -14.26 8.11
N VAL A 292 0.89 -12.98 8.42
CA VAL A 292 2.10 -12.26 8.81
C VAL A 292 2.14 -12.06 10.31
N TYR A 293 3.31 -12.20 10.92
CA TYR A 293 3.53 -11.89 12.32
C TYR A 293 4.91 -11.27 12.56
N CYS A 294 5.05 -10.60 13.70
CA CYS A 294 6.34 -10.11 14.16
C CYS A 294 6.52 -10.41 15.66
N THR A 295 6.91 -9.45 16.47
CA THR A 295 6.97 -9.62 17.93
C THR A 295 5.64 -9.26 18.60
N GLY A 296 5.01 -8.15 18.21
CA GLY A 296 3.74 -7.65 18.77
C GLY A 296 2.86 -6.96 17.71
N GLY A 297 2.77 -7.49 16.49
CA GLY A 297 1.78 -7.11 15.49
C GLY A 297 1.98 -5.78 14.76
N VAL A 298 3.01 -4.99 15.06
CA VAL A 298 3.21 -3.64 14.49
C VAL A 298 3.94 -3.71 13.14
N ARG A 299 5.15 -4.29 13.11
CA ARG A 299 5.96 -4.45 11.89
C ARG A 299 5.25 -5.34 10.85
N SER A 300 4.59 -6.38 11.32
CA SER A 300 3.80 -7.27 10.47
C SER A 300 2.56 -6.60 9.89
N ALA A 301 1.98 -5.61 10.56
CA ALA A 301 0.87 -4.84 9.99
C ALA A 301 1.30 -4.01 8.76
N MET A 302 2.56 -3.57 8.68
CA MET A 302 3.08 -2.97 7.45
C MET A 302 3.32 -4.02 6.36
N ALA A 303 3.82 -5.21 6.71
CA ALA A 303 3.91 -6.33 5.76
C ALA A 303 2.51 -6.74 5.25
N TYR A 304 1.51 -6.78 6.14
CA TYR A 304 0.10 -6.95 5.79
C TYR A 304 -0.33 -5.95 4.72
N PHE A 305 -0.08 -4.64 4.94
CA PHE A 305 -0.41 -3.60 3.96
C PHE A 305 0.21 -3.88 2.59
N VAL A 306 1.52 -4.18 2.53
CA VAL A 306 2.22 -4.43 1.27
C VAL A 306 1.64 -5.63 0.52
N LEU A 307 1.34 -6.72 1.22
CA LEU A 307 0.74 -7.91 0.61
C LEU A 307 -0.71 -7.64 0.15
N ARG A 308 -1.49 -6.88 0.93
CA ARG A 308 -2.82 -6.39 0.53
C ARG A 308 -2.75 -5.52 -0.73
N TYR A 309 -1.77 -4.62 -0.79
CA TYR A 309 -1.53 -3.78 -1.97
C TYR A 309 -1.20 -4.59 -3.23
N LEU A 310 -0.54 -5.73 -3.08
CA LEU A 310 -0.27 -6.69 -4.15
C LEU A 310 -1.47 -7.60 -4.48
N GLY A 311 -2.57 -7.53 -3.73
CA GLY A 311 -3.78 -8.30 -3.97
C GLY A 311 -3.84 -9.67 -3.29
N TYR A 312 -2.92 -9.98 -2.35
CA TYR A 312 -2.95 -11.25 -1.62
C TYR A 312 -4.05 -11.29 -0.55
N GLU A 313 -4.60 -12.49 -0.29
CA GLU A 313 -5.40 -12.76 0.91
C GLU A 313 -4.45 -12.91 2.11
N VAL A 314 -4.41 -11.90 2.95
CA VAL A 314 -3.46 -11.84 4.08
C VAL A 314 -4.16 -11.47 5.37
N ARG A 315 -3.66 -12.01 6.49
CA ARG A 315 -4.08 -11.71 7.85
C ARG A 315 -2.88 -11.26 8.68
N ASN A 316 -3.07 -10.31 9.57
CA ASN A 316 -2.08 -9.95 10.57
C ASN A 316 -2.38 -10.71 11.87
N TYR A 317 -1.40 -11.40 12.41
CA TYR A 317 -1.48 -12.00 13.74
C TYR A 317 -1.08 -10.95 14.77
N ASP A 318 -2.08 -10.36 15.42
CA ASP A 318 -1.90 -9.23 16.33
C ASP A 318 -1.03 -9.58 17.54
N GLY A 319 -1.33 -10.65 18.25
CA GLY A 319 -0.55 -11.12 19.40
C GLY A 319 0.87 -11.54 19.05
N SER A 320 1.08 -12.02 17.81
CA SER A 320 2.39 -12.32 17.25
C SER A 320 3.24 -13.24 18.15
N TRP A 321 4.57 -13.03 18.16
CA TRP A 321 5.48 -13.84 18.96
C TRP A 321 5.31 -13.67 20.46
N TRP A 322 4.86 -12.52 20.93
CA TRP A 322 4.54 -12.34 22.35
C TRP A 322 3.45 -13.28 22.82
N ASP A 323 2.41 -13.46 22.02
CA ASP A 323 1.30 -14.38 22.31
C ASP A 323 1.71 -15.85 22.09
N TRP A 324 2.26 -16.18 20.92
CA TRP A 324 2.67 -17.55 20.61
C TRP A 324 3.68 -18.12 21.61
N SER A 325 4.67 -17.32 21.99
CA SER A 325 5.74 -17.76 22.89
C SER A 325 5.29 -17.95 24.35
N LEU A 326 4.19 -17.31 24.76
CA LEU A 326 3.62 -17.48 26.10
C LEU A 326 2.95 -18.84 26.31
N ASN A 327 2.40 -19.43 25.26
CA ASN A 327 1.69 -20.71 25.37
C ASN A 327 2.67 -21.88 25.26
N PRO A 328 2.98 -22.59 26.39
CA PRO A 328 3.96 -23.68 26.38
C PRO A 328 3.53 -24.90 25.58
N LYS A 329 2.24 -25.03 25.25
CA LYS A 329 1.69 -26.15 24.48
C LYS A 329 1.92 -26.00 22.96
N LEU A 330 2.21 -24.79 22.50
CA LEU A 330 2.42 -24.56 21.09
C LEU A 330 3.84 -24.89 20.67
N PRO A 331 4.01 -25.52 19.49
CA PRO A 331 5.33 -25.87 18.97
C PRO A 331 6.11 -24.62 18.56
N ILE A 332 7.42 -24.73 18.64
CA ILE A 332 8.38 -23.73 18.15
C ILE A 332 9.53 -24.42 17.44
N GLU A 333 10.13 -23.73 16.48
CA GLU A 333 11.38 -24.10 15.83
C GLU A 333 12.48 -23.12 16.21
N THR A 334 13.69 -23.61 16.30
CA THR A 334 14.94 -22.84 16.45
C THR A 334 15.86 -23.22 15.31
N SER A 335 16.50 -22.25 14.67
CA SER A 335 17.45 -22.46 13.58
C SER A 335 18.81 -22.80 14.12
#